data_5ef20049100621d0acdcd1bd315c47ee
#
_entry.id   5ef20049100621d0acdcd1bd315c47ee
#
_cell.length_a   1.000
_cell.length_b   1.000
_cell.length_c   1.000
_cell.angle_alpha   90.00
_cell.angle_beta   90.00
_cell.angle_gamma   90.00
#
_symmetry.space_group_name_H-M   'P 1'
#
loop_
_entity.id
_entity.type
_entity.pdbx_description
1 polymer ?
#
loop_
_entity_poly.entity_id
_entity_poly.type
_entity_poly.pdbx_seq_one_letter_code
_entity_poly.pdbx_strand_id
1 'polypeptide(L)'
;MILDLQHIDPQRIAAIDSSGAELRYAEISQLSKHITSLIPTRSLCFLLVENNVGGIAWVMSMLDSRQLVPLILNVKTEDTLYQQLLYTYQPTYICAPNHFAVQGEVVDCQYEYTLTKISDTTPTLYGELSHLLPTSGSTGSPKLVRHKYGNIEAAGLNISTFFELKESDRPLMVLPLYYTMGLSMVFSHLRVGATILITGLSMTDINFWKFLKEQRATSFTGVPYSFQILNLMRFFRMDLPHLELLTQGGGKMPTDLNLKFA
;
A
#
# COMPACT_ATOMS: atom_id res chain seq x y z
N MET A 1 -14.81 -9.15 -7.11
CA MET A 1 -13.87 -8.02 -6.83
C MET A 1 -13.44 -8.13 -5.37
N ILE A 2 -12.15 -7.92 -5.10
CA ILE A 2 -11.62 -7.95 -3.75
C ILE A 2 -12.26 -6.82 -2.90
N LEU A 3 -12.43 -7.04 -1.58
CA LEU A 3 -13.01 -6.09 -0.62
C LEU A 3 -14.42 -5.60 -0.97
N ASP A 4 -15.11 -6.34 -1.83
CA ASP A 4 -16.48 -5.98 -2.25
C ASP A 4 -16.64 -4.57 -2.87
N LEU A 5 -15.59 -4.10 -3.57
CA LEU A 5 -15.53 -2.74 -4.13
C LEU A 5 -16.61 -2.45 -5.21
N GLN A 6 -17.32 -3.47 -5.68
CA GLN A 6 -18.38 -3.32 -6.68
C GLN A 6 -19.60 -2.51 -6.20
N HIS A 7 -19.75 -2.33 -4.88
CA HIS A 7 -20.86 -1.53 -4.32
C HIS A 7 -20.53 -0.04 -4.21
N ILE A 8 -19.28 0.34 -4.49
CA ILE A 8 -18.83 1.73 -4.39
C ILE A 8 -19.04 2.40 -5.75
N ASP A 9 -19.42 3.67 -5.72
CA ASP A 9 -19.51 4.48 -6.94
C ASP A 9 -18.17 4.40 -7.70
N PRO A 10 -18.18 3.87 -8.94
CA PRO A 10 -16.97 3.69 -9.73
C PRO A 10 -16.24 5.00 -10.06
N GLN A 11 -16.95 6.14 -10.08
CA GLN A 11 -16.38 7.45 -10.37
C GLN A 11 -15.74 8.12 -9.14
N ARG A 12 -15.98 7.57 -7.97
CA ARG A 12 -15.39 8.07 -6.73
C ARG A 12 -13.88 7.94 -6.73
N ILE A 13 -13.20 8.90 -6.12
CA ILE A 13 -11.75 8.89 -5.96
C ILE A 13 -11.39 7.91 -4.83
N ALA A 14 -10.58 6.91 -5.14
CA ALA A 14 -10.06 5.91 -4.22
C ALA A 14 -8.79 6.39 -3.50
N ALA A 15 -7.93 7.11 -4.22
CA ALA A 15 -6.70 7.65 -3.64
C ALA A 15 -6.28 8.96 -4.33
N ILE A 16 -5.60 9.81 -3.56
CA ILE A 16 -4.90 11.02 -4.04
C ILE A 16 -3.51 11.00 -3.43
N ASP A 17 -2.47 11.32 -4.21
CA ASP A 17 -1.13 11.48 -3.65
C ASP A 17 -0.67 12.94 -3.60
N SER A 18 0.48 13.16 -2.96
CA SER A 18 1.04 14.50 -2.78
C SER A 18 1.57 15.16 -4.07
N SER A 19 1.60 14.46 -5.20
CA SER A 19 1.84 15.04 -6.52
C SER A 19 0.56 15.60 -7.16
N GLY A 20 -0.60 15.26 -6.60
CA GLY A 20 -1.92 15.57 -7.15
C GLY A 20 -2.47 14.49 -8.08
N ALA A 21 -1.78 13.36 -8.23
CA ALA A 21 -2.32 12.24 -8.99
C ALA A 21 -3.53 11.63 -8.26
N GLU A 22 -4.53 11.21 -9.03
CA GLU A 22 -5.77 10.59 -8.54
C GLU A 22 -5.93 9.18 -9.08
N LEU A 23 -6.58 8.32 -8.29
CA LEU A 23 -7.04 6.98 -8.69
C LEU A 23 -8.53 6.87 -8.37
N ARG A 24 -9.32 6.45 -9.35
CA ARG A 24 -10.76 6.16 -9.13
C ARG A 24 -10.97 4.68 -8.84
N TYR A 25 -12.08 4.37 -8.17
CA TYR A 25 -12.46 2.97 -7.90
C TYR A 25 -12.64 2.16 -9.19
N ALA A 26 -13.18 2.76 -10.26
CA ALA A 26 -13.30 2.13 -11.57
C ALA A 26 -11.95 1.72 -12.15
N GLU A 27 -10.91 2.52 -11.95
CA GLU A 27 -9.59 2.31 -12.54
C GLU A 27 -8.88 1.10 -11.92
N ILE A 28 -9.12 0.80 -10.63
CA ILE A 28 -8.65 -0.44 -9.99
C ILE A 28 -9.21 -1.67 -10.73
N SER A 29 -10.52 -1.66 -11.02
CA SER A 29 -11.17 -2.75 -11.74
C SER A 29 -10.72 -2.83 -13.20
N GLN A 30 -10.51 -1.69 -13.85
CA GLN A 30 -10.02 -1.63 -15.24
C GLN A 30 -8.62 -2.21 -15.36
N LEU A 31 -7.69 -1.79 -14.50
CA LEU A 31 -6.34 -2.31 -14.47
C LEU A 31 -6.31 -3.81 -14.09
N SER A 32 -7.17 -4.24 -13.16
CA SER A 32 -7.34 -5.67 -12.82
C SER A 32 -7.74 -6.52 -14.03
N LYS A 33 -8.72 -6.08 -14.80
CA LYS A 33 -9.17 -6.75 -16.03
C LYS A 33 -8.07 -6.73 -17.09
N HIS A 34 -7.36 -5.62 -17.21
CA HIS A 34 -6.25 -5.49 -18.15
C HIS A 34 -5.11 -6.47 -17.80
N ILE A 35 -4.69 -6.55 -16.54
CA ILE A 35 -3.73 -7.56 -16.06
C ILE A 35 -4.22 -8.98 -16.41
N THR A 36 -5.49 -9.27 -16.18
CA THR A 36 -6.07 -10.58 -16.51
C THR A 36 -5.98 -10.90 -18.00
N SER A 37 -6.11 -9.92 -18.88
CA SER A 37 -5.98 -10.12 -20.33
C SER A 37 -4.53 -10.28 -20.80
N LEU A 38 -3.58 -9.66 -20.11
CA LEU A 38 -2.14 -9.71 -20.47
C LEU A 38 -1.44 -10.95 -19.92
N ILE A 39 -1.85 -11.43 -18.74
CA ILE A 39 -1.14 -12.49 -18.01
C ILE A 39 -1.94 -13.79 -18.09
N PRO A 40 -1.57 -14.71 -19.00
CA PRO A 40 -2.35 -15.92 -19.26
C PRO A 40 -2.19 -16.97 -18.14
N THR A 41 -1.08 -16.95 -17.42
CA THR A 41 -0.76 -17.92 -16.38
C THR A 41 -0.44 -17.20 -15.08
N ARG A 42 -1.06 -17.66 -13.98
CA ARG A 42 -0.85 -17.09 -12.66
C ARG A 42 0.62 -17.16 -12.25
N SER A 43 1.22 -16.01 -11.98
CA SER A 43 2.67 -15.86 -11.87
C SER A 43 3.08 -15.05 -10.64
N LEU A 44 4.30 -15.29 -10.15
CA LEU A 44 4.94 -14.48 -9.14
C LEU A 44 5.45 -13.17 -9.76
N CYS A 45 5.12 -12.06 -9.14
CA CYS A 45 5.60 -10.73 -9.52
C CYS A 45 6.31 -10.07 -8.34
N PHE A 46 7.51 -9.53 -8.55
CA PHE A 46 8.08 -8.60 -7.56
C PHE A 46 7.51 -7.22 -7.85
N LEU A 47 6.78 -6.69 -6.87
CA LEU A 47 6.18 -5.36 -6.94
C LEU A 47 6.94 -4.41 -6.02
N LEU A 48 7.78 -3.57 -6.63
CA LEU A 48 8.52 -2.52 -5.92
C LEU A 48 7.62 -1.30 -5.79
N VAL A 49 7.29 -0.91 -4.56
CA VAL A 49 6.32 0.16 -4.32
C VAL A 49 6.93 1.40 -3.68
N GLU A 50 6.33 2.52 -4.01
CA GLU A 50 6.42 3.79 -3.32
C GLU A 50 5.05 4.16 -2.74
N ASN A 51 5.05 5.09 -1.78
CA ASN A 51 3.81 5.65 -1.25
C ASN A 51 3.23 6.71 -2.20
N ASN A 52 2.64 6.24 -3.30
CA ASN A 52 1.97 7.04 -4.33
C ASN A 52 0.73 6.32 -4.89
N VAL A 53 -0.02 7.00 -5.72
CA VAL A 53 -1.21 6.46 -6.39
C VAL A 53 -0.89 5.21 -7.21
N GLY A 54 0.24 5.19 -7.93
CA GLY A 54 0.66 4.04 -8.72
C GLY A 54 0.89 2.79 -7.87
N GLY A 55 1.50 2.94 -6.68
CA GLY A 55 1.68 1.84 -5.73
C GLY A 55 0.34 1.22 -5.29
N ILE A 56 -0.66 2.05 -4.95
CA ILE A 56 -2.01 1.56 -4.60
C ILE A 56 -2.68 0.89 -5.81
N ALA A 57 -2.61 1.52 -6.99
CA ALA A 57 -3.23 1.00 -8.21
C ALA A 57 -2.72 -0.42 -8.54
N TRP A 58 -1.40 -0.61 -8.55
CA TRP A 58 -0.80 -1.91 -8.86
C TRP A 58 -1.03 -2.95 -7.76
N VAL A 59 -0.88 -2.60 -6.48
CA VAL A 59 -1.20 -3.52 -5.36
C VAL A 59 -2.63 -4.02 -5.48
N MET A 60 -3.61 -3.12 -5.56
CA MET A 60 -5.02 -3.50 -5.56
C MET A 60 -5.42 -4.26 -6.81
N SER A 61 -4.94 -3.85 -7.97
CA SER A 61 -5.29 -4.49 -9.24
C SER A 61 -4.64 -5.87 -9.40
N MET A 62 -3.42 -6.08 -8.92
CA MET A 62 -2.81 -7.42 -8.89
C MET A 62 -3.58 -8.36 -7.96
N LEU A 63 -3.98 -7.89 -6.77
CA LEU A 63 -4.77 -8.67 -5.83
C LEU A 63 -6.15 -9.03 -6.39
N ASP A 64 -6.80 -8.10 -7.06
CA ASP A 64 -8.13 -8.31 -7.64
C ASP A 64 -8.09 -9.23 -8.87
N SER A 65 -7.09 -9.09 -9.74
CA SER A 65 -6.92 -9.92 -10.94
C SER A 65 -6.64 -11.39 -10.61
N ARG A 66 -5.99 -11.66 -9.47
CA ARG A 66 -5.50 -12.97 -9.05
C ARG A 66 -4.50 -13.64 -10.02
N GLN A 67 -4.12 -12.95 -11.10
CA GLN A 67 -3.16 -13.46 -12.09
C GLN A 67 -1.71 -13.20 -11.67
N LEU A 68 -1.45 -12.09 -11.01
CA LEU A 68 -0.14 -11.79 -10.44
C LEU A 68 -0.20 -11.91 -8.92
N VAL A 69 0.71 -12.69 -8.34
CA VAL A 69 0.91 -12.76 -6.89
C VAL A 69 2.08 -11.85 -6.55
N PRO A 70 1.83 -10.67 -5.96
CA PRO A 70 2.91 -9.75 -5.66
C PRO A 70 3.72 -10.18 -4.42
N LEU A 71 5.04 -10.20 -4.54
CA LEU A 71 5.94 -9.96 -3.43
C LEU A 71 6.17 -8.46 -3.37
N ILE A 72 5.61 -7.82 -2.34
CA ILE A 72 5.61 -6.36 -2.21
C ILE A 72 6.87 -5.92 -1.49
N LEU A 73 7.68 -5.11 -2.14
CA LEU A 73 8.99 -4.65 -1.69
C LEU A 73 9.07 -3.12 -1.71
N ASN A 74 9.95 -2.57 -0.88
CA ASN A 74 10.34 -1.17 -1.02
C ASN A 74 11.17 -0.98 -2.29
N VAL A 75 10.91 0.06 -3.07
CA VAL A 75 11.78 0.44 -4.21
C VAL A 75 13.24 0.66 -3.77
N LYS A 76 13.47 1.02 -2.49
CA LYS A 76 14.79 1.21 -1.85
C LYS A 76 15.28 -0.03 -1.10
N THR A 77 14.72 -1.22 -1.41
CA THR A 77 15.24 -2.47 -0.83
C THR A 77 16.73 -2.60 -1.13
N GLU A 78 17.52 -2.94 -0.10
CA GLU A 78 18.96 -3.13 -0.23
C GLU A 78 19.30 -4.13 -1.34
N ASP A 79 20.29 -3.81 -2.14
CA ASP A 79 20.63 -4.55 -3.36
C ASP A 79 20.96 -6.02 -3.07
N THR A 80 21.73 -6.27 -2.01
CA THR A 80 22.07 -7.63 -1.57
C THR A 80 20.82 -8.45 -1.25
N LEU A 81 19.87 -7.88 -0.52
CA LEU A 81 18.61 -8.55 -0.19
C LEU A 81 17.76 -8.75 -1.46
N TYR A 82 17.70 -7.74 -2.32
CA TYR A 82 16.95 -7.82 -3.57
C TYR A 82 17.46 -8.93 -4.48
N GLN A 83 18.78 -9.05 -4.66
CA GLN A 83 19.41 -10.11 -5.45
C GLN A 83 19.19 -11.50 -4.84
N GLN A 84 19.26 -11.63 -3.50
CA GLN A 84 18.95 -12.88 -2.82
C GLN A 84 17.50 -13.31 -3.02
N LEU A 85 16.56 -12.37 -2.98
CA LEU A 85 15.14 -12.63 -3.24
C LEU A 85 14.93 -13.07 -4.70
N LEU A 86 15.54 -12.39 -5.68
CA LEU A 86 15.48 -12.75 -7.08
C LEU A 86 16.01 -14.17 -7.33
N TYR A 87 17.16 -14.49 -6.76
CA TYR A 87 17.77 -15.82 -6.88
C TYR A 87 16.89 -16.91 -6.26
N THR A 88 16.32 -16.65 -5.08
CA THR A 88 15.56 -17.65 -4.32
C THR A 88 14.17 -17.89 -4.89
N TYR A 89 13.47 -16.83 -5.30
CA TYR A 89 12.05 -16.91 -5.65
C TYR A 89 11.77 -16.87 -7.14
N GLN A 90 12.75 -16.49 -7.96
CA GLN A 90 12.71 -16.52 -9.44
C GLN A 90 11.36 -16.01 -9.99
N PRO A 91 10.99 -14.73 -9.77
CA PRO A 91 9.73 -14.20 -10.27
C PRO A 91 9.69 -14.21 -11.79
N THR A 92 8.49 -14.36 -12.35
CA THR A 92 8.26 -14.23 -13.79
C THR A 92 8.25 -12.78 -14.22
N TYR A 93 7.75 -11.90 -13.33
CA TYR A 93 7.57 -10.47 -13.59
C TYR A 93 8.17 -9.62 -12.49
N ILE A 94 8.57 -8.41 -12.88
CA ILE A 94 8.85 -7.30 -11.95
C ILE A 94 7.99 -6.12 -12.39
N CYS A 95 7.29 -5.52 -11.41
CA CYS A 95 6.59 -4.26 -11.60
C CYS A 95 7.22 -3.21 -10.68
N ALA A 96 7.67 -2.10 -11.27
CA ALA A 96 8.40 -1.08 -10.54
C ALA A 96 8.11 0.32 -11.09
N PRO A 97 8.33 1.40 -10.30
CA PRO A 97 8.27 2.76 -10.81
C PRO A 97 9.19 2.96 -12.01
N ASN A 98 8.78 3.80 -12.97
CA ASN A 98 9.49 4.00 -14.25
C ASN A 98 10.96 4.44 -14.10
N HIS A 99 11.31 5.05 -12.97
CA HIS A 99 12.69 5.44 -12.68
C HIS A 99 13.56 4.26 -12.16
N PHE A 100 12.96 3.10 -11.86
CA PHE A 100 13.67 1.89 -11.46
C PHE A 100 13.89 1.00 -12.69
N ALA A 101 15.14 0.89 -13.14
CA ALA A 101 15.47 0.14 -14.35
C ALA A 101 15.35 -1.38 -14.11
N VAL A 102 14.56 -2.05 -14.93
CA VAL A 102 14.43 -3.51 -14.97
C VAL A 102 14.79 -3.99 -16.38
N GLN A 103 15.68 -5.01 -16.46
CA GLN A 103 15.99 -5.64 -17.73
C GLN A 103 14.96 -6.73 -18.05
N GLY A 104 14.42 -6.74 -19.26
CA GLY A 104 13.44 -7.71 -19.71
C GLY A 104 12.51 -7.16 -20.80
N GLU A 105 11.45 -7.88 -21.08
CA GLU A 105 10.40 -7.49 -22.02
C GLU A 105 9.36 -6.63 -21.31
N VAL A 106 9.18 -5.38 -21.76
CA VAL A 106 8.12 -4.51 -21.23
C VAL A 106 6.76 -5.04 -21.67
N VAL A 107 5.89 -5.37 -20.70
CA VAL A 107 4.55 -5.92 -20.94
C VAL A 107 3.50 -4.82 -20.86
N ASP A 108 3.65 -3.90 -19.91
CA ASP A 108 2.69 -2.80 -19.69
C ASP A 108 3.36 -1.63 -18.96
N CYS A 109 2.80 -0.43 -19.12
CA CYS A 109 3.25 0.76 -18.43
C CYS A 109 2.05 1.64 -18.08
N GLN A 110 1.68 1.72 -16.79
CA GLN A 110 0.57 2.51 -16.28
C GLN A 110 0.88 3.10 -14.89
N TYR A 111 0.30 4.24 -14.56
CA TYR A 111 0.45 4.90 -13.26
C TYR A 111 1.92 5.12 -12.85
N GLU A 112 2.77 5.51 -13.79
CA GLU A 112 4.22 5.71 -13.58
C GLU A 112 4.97 4.42 -13.16
N TYR A 113 4.41 3.23 -13.42
CA TYR A 113 5.02 1.93 -13.19
C TYR A 113 5.11 1.14 -14.48
N THR A 114 6.17 0.35 -14.60
CA THR A 114 6.40 -0.58 -15.72
C THR A 114 6.34 -2.02 -15.22
N LEU A 115 5.50 -2.84 -15.86
CA LEU A 115 5.48 -4.29 -15.71
C LEU A 115 6.41 -4.91 -16.74
N THR A 116 7.45 -5.61 -16.29
CA THR A 116 8.48 -6.22 -17.11
C THR A 116 8.49 -7.73 -16.91
N LYS A 117 8.45 -8.50 -17.97
CA LYS A 117 8.68 -9.95 -17.95
C LYS A 117 10.18 -10.22 -17.96
N ILE A 118 10.68 -10.97 -16.98
CA ILE A 118 12.10 -11.24 -16.79
C ILE A 118 12.45 -12.73 -16.93
N SER A 119 11.43 -13.61 -16.97
CA SER A 119 11.62 -15.06 -17.08
C SER A 119 10.43 -15.72 -17.77
N ASP A 120 10.67 -16.83 -18.44
CA ASP A 120 9.63 -17.72 -18.96
C ASP A 120 9.22 -18.81 -17.93
N THR A 121 9.95 -18.90 -16.83
CA THR A 121 9.64 -19.86 -15.76
C THR A 121 8.52 -19.31 -14.88
N THR A 122 7.48 -20.11 -14.68
CA THR A 122 6.38 -19.77 -13.80
C THR A 122 6.34 -20.77 -12.64
N PRO A 123 6.69 -20.37 -11.42
CA PRO A 123 6.61 -21.26 -10.27
C PRO A 123 5.16 -21.64 -9.97
N THR A 124 4.94 -22.87 -9.50
CA THR A 124 3.62 -23.30 -9.03
C THR A 124 3.27 -22.57 -7.74
N LEU A 125 2.17 -21.79 -7.77
CA LEU A 125 1.70 -21.01 -6.64
C LEU A 125 0.46 -21.61 -6.02
N TYR A 126 0.39 -21.59 -4.69
CA TYR A 126 -0.82 -22.02 -3.97
C TYR A 126 -2.02 -21.12 -4.34
N GLY A 127 -3.16 -21.72 -4.70
CA GLY A 127 -4.33 -21.00 -5.24
C GLY A 127 -4.82 -19.83 -4.39
N GLU A 128 -4.81 -20.00 -3.04
CA GLU A 128 -5.26 -18.96 -2.11
C GLU A 128 -4.18 -17.94 -1.72
N LEU A 129 -2.94 -18.08 -2.23
CA LEU A 129 -1.89 -17.12 -1.95
C LEU A 129 -2.20 -15.78 -2.60
N SER A 130 -2.43 -14.75 -1.81
CA SER A 130 -2.75 -13.41 -2.30
C SER A 130 -1.50 -12.56 -2.55
N HIS A 131 -0.62 -12.49 -1.56
CA HIS A 131 0.63 -11.73 -1.64
C HIS A 131 1.64 -12.23 -0.62
N LEU A 132 2.87 -11.76 -0.79
CA LEU A 132 4.00 -12.03 0.07
C LEU A 132 4.56 -10.72 0.62
N LEU A 133 4.95 -10.73 1.89
CA LEU A 133 5.66 -9.62 2.52
C LEU A 133 6.95 -10.11 3.17
N PRO A 134 8.09 -9.40 3.04
CA PRO A 134 9.30 -9.74 3.75
C PRO A 134 9.13 -9.46 5.25
N THR A 135 9.73 -10.30 6.08
CA THR A 135 9.85 -10.00 7.51
C THR A 135 11.09 -9.12 7.72
N SER A 136 11.08 -8.31 8.77
CA SER A 136 12.25 -7.56 9.24
C SER A 136 13.32 -8.48 9.88
N GLY A 137 13.65 -9.59 9.20
CA GLY A 137 14.44 -10.69 9.74
C GLY A 137 15.87 -10.28 10.11
N SER A 138 16.23 -10.44 11.38
CA SER A 138 17.58 -10.30 11.93
C SER A 138 18.52 -11.50 11.62
N THR A 139 18.08 -12.48 10.83
CA THR A 139 18.75 -13.80 10.72
C THR A 139 19.22 -14.18 9.32
N GLY A 140 19.69 -13.24 8.52
CA GLY A 140 20.47 -13.51 7.29
C GLY A 140 19.76 -14.24 6.14
N SER A 141 18.58 -14.82 6.34
CA SER A 141 17.77 -15.41 5.28
C SER A 141 16.42 -14.70 5.19
N PRO A 142 16.06 -14.13 4.04
CA PRO A 142 14.81 -13.37 3.90
C PRO A 142 13.61 -14.32 4.03
N LYS A 143 12.93 -14.27 5.18
CA LYS A 143 11.68 -15.01 5.38
C LYS A 143 10.52 -14.17 4.83
N LEU A 144 9.60 -14.82 4.09
CA LEU A 144 8.39 -14.20 3.59
C LEU A 144 7.16 -14.68 4.38
N VAL A 145 6.32 -13.74 4.73
CA VAL A 145 4.97 -14.03 5.23
C VAL A 145 4.04 -14.25 4.04
N ARG A 146 3.33 -15.36 4.05
CA ARG A 146 2.34 -15.71 3.03
C ARG A 146 0.95 -15.30 3.49
N HIS A 147 0.29 -14.46 2.72
CA HIS A 147 -1.07 -14.01 2.98
C HIS A 147 -2.06 -14.70 2.04
N LYS A 148 -3.26 -14.98 2.54
CA LYS A 148 -4.38 -15.50 1.76
C LYS A 148 -5.36 -14.37 1.43
N TYR A 149 -6.20 -14.56 0.40
CA TYR A 149 -7.28 -13.62 0.07
C TYR A 149 -8.22 -13.39 1.26
N GLY A 150 -8.59 -14.45 1.99
CA GLY A 150 -9.40 -14.32 3.19
C GLY A 150 -8.80 -13.45 4.31
N ASN A 151 -7.47 -13.32 4.37
CA ASN A 151 -6.82 -12.40 5.32
C ASN A 151 -7.08 -10.92 4.95
N ILE A 152 -7.11 -10.60 3.64
CA ILE A 152 -7.40 -9.25 3.14
C ILE A 152 -8.82 -8.86 3.49
N GLU A 153 -9.78 -9.74 3.20
CA GLU A 153 -11.20 -9.53 3.50
C GLU A 153 -11.44 -9.35 5.00
N ALA A 154 -10.85 -10.24 5.82
CA ALA A 154 -10.97 -10.15 7.28
C ALA A 154 -10.33 -8.88 7.83
N ALA A 155 -9.16 -8.47 7.34
CA ALA A 155 -8.50 -7.24 7.76
C ALA A 155 -9.34 -6.02 7.40
N GLY A 156 -9.82 -5.95 6.15
CA GLY A 156 -10.68 -4.87 5.68
C GLY A 156 -11.94 -4.74 6.54
N LEU A 157 -12.65 -5.85 6.79
CA LEU A 157 -13.88 -5.86 7.57
C LEU A 157 -13.63 -5.51 9.04
N ASN A 158 -12.70 -6.20 9.70
CA ASN A 158 -12.51 -6.03 11.14
C ASN A 158 -12.06 -4.62 11.51
N ILE A 159 -11.11 -4.04 10.73
CA ILE A 159 -10.59 -2.71 11.00
C ILE A 159 -11.66 -1.65 10.68
N SER A 160 -12.35 -1.76 9.54
CA SER A 160 -13.40 -0.79 9.20
C SER A 160 -14.55 -0.81 10.20
N THR A 161 -14.93 -1.97 10.71
CA THR A 161 -15.96 -2.11 11.74
C THR A 161 -15.49 -1.57 13.09
N PHE A 162 -14.26 -1.90 13.52
CA PHE A 162 -13.74 -1.48 14.82
C PHE A 162 -13.60 0.05 14.94
N PHE A 163 -13.13 0.70 13.89
CA PHE A 163 -12.96 2.16 13.87
C PHE A 163 -14.17 2.90 13.29
N GLU A 164 -15.27 2.20 12.98
CA GLU A 164 -16.49 2.78 12.39
C GLU A 164 -16.20 3.65 11.17
N LEU A 165 -15.27 3.15 10.30
CA LEU A 165 -14.83 3.89 9.12
C LEU A 165 -15.98 4.14 8.15
N LYS A 166 -15.95 5.30 7.49
CA LYS A 166 -17.01 5.79 6.61
C LYS A 166 -16.49 6.15 5.23
N GLU A 167 -17.39 6.20 4.29
CA GLU A 167 -17.15 6.67 2.93
C GLU A 167 -16.62 8.11 2.86
N SER A 168 -16.98 8.94 3.84
CA SER A 168 -16.51 10.34 3.95
C SER A 168 -15.08 10.47 4.47
N ASP A 169 -14.48 9.38 4.97
CA ASP A 169 -13.14 9.44 5.56
C ASP A 169 -12.07 9.71 4.52
N ARG A 170 -11.06 10.44 4.96
CA ARG A 170 -9.89 10.81 4.17
C ARG A 170 -8.61 10.52 4.99
N PRO A 171 -8.25 9.23 5.15
CA PRO A 171 -7.09 8.84 5.94
C PRO A 171 -5.80 9.33 5.30
N LEU A 172 -4.92 9.97 6.07
CA LEU A 172 -3.57 10.27 5.64
C LEU A 172 -2.67 9.06 5.88
N MET A 173 -2.21 8.47 4.78
CA MET A 173 -1.38 7.28 4.78
C MET A 173 0.10 7.65 4.66
N VAL A 174 0.83 7.47 5.73
CA VAL A 174 2.30 7.63 5.82
C VAL A 174 3.02 6.29 6.02
N LEU A 175 2.26 5.27 6.40
CA LEU A 175 2.81 3.93 6.57
C LEU A 175 3.12 3.31 5.21
N PRO A 176 4.27 2.65 5.08
CA PRO A 176 4.68 2.09 3.79
C PRO A 176 3.74 0.99 3.30
N LEU A 177 3.45 1.00 2.00
CA LEU A 177 2.66 -0.02 1.30
C LEU A 177 3.25 -1.45 1.40
N TYR A 178 4.57 -1.56 1.61
CA TYR A 178 5.26 -2.84 1.76
C TYR A 178 5.25 -3.40 3.20
N TYR A 179 4.48 -2.78 4.11
CA TYR A 179 4.23 -3.30 5.45
C TYR A 179 2.76 -3.67 5.66
N THR A 180 2.54 -4.72 6.45
CA THR A 180 1.19 -5.20 6.77
C THR A 180 0.26 -4.09 7.26
N MET A 181 0.75 -3.18 8.10
CA MET A 181 -0.06 -2.12 8.68
C MET A 181 -0.47 -1.07 7.61
N GLY A 182 0.43 -0.74 6.67
CA GLY A 182 0.09 0.13 5.54
C GLY A 182 -0.97 -0.50 4.64
N LEU A 183 -0.81 -1.77 4.29
CA LEU A 183 -1.82 -2.50 3.51
C LEU A 183 -3.16 -2.63 4.23
N SER A 184 -3.14 -2.85 5.55
CA SER A 184 -4.37 -2.93 6.35
C SER A 184 -5.17 -1.63 6.31
N MET A 185 -4.48 -0.47 6.29
CA MET A 185 -5.13 0.82 6.09
C MET A 185 -5.75 0.93 4.70
N VAL A 186 -5.03 0.50 3.66
CA VAL A 186 -5.58 0.50 2.29
C VAL A 186 -6.84 -0.37 2.24
N PHE A 187 -6.77 -1.59 2.74
CA PHE A 187 -7.89 -2.53 2.68
C PHE A 187 -9.12 -2.04 3.45
N SER A 188 -8.93 -1.52 4.65
CA SER A 188 -10.05 -1.08 5.51
C SER A 188 -10.77 0.15 4.97
N HIS A 189 -10.02 1.11 4.45
CA HIS A 189 -10.61 2.35 3.97
C HIS A 189 -11.20 2.22 2.56
N LEU A 190 -10.54 1.47 1.66
CA LEU A 190 -11.14 1.21 0.34
C LEU A 190 -12.43 0.40 0.46
N ARG A 191 -12.52 -0.55 1.40
CA ARG A 191 -13.72 -1.34 1.62
C ARG A 191 -14.97 -0.49 1.89
N VAL A 192 -14.82 0.63 2.56
CA VAL A 192 -15.94 1.54 2.90
C VAL A 192 -16.13 2.69 1.89
N GLY A 193 -15.36 2.74 0.84
CA GLY A 193 -15.47 3.80 -0.17
C GLY A 193 -14.74 5.09 0.17
N ALA A 194 -13.86 5.09 1.18
CA ALA A 194 -13.07 6.25 1.59
C ALA A 194 -12.05 6.68 0.53
N THR A 195 -11.58 7.92 0.59
CA THR A 195 -10.51 8.43 -0.28
C THR A 195 -9.17 8.45 0.47
N ILE A 196 -8.25 7.59 0.12
CA ILE A 196 -6.93 7.52 0.74
C ILE A 196 -6.06 8.69 0.29
N LEU A 197 -5.49 9.42 1.22
CA LEU A 197 -4.47 10.43 1.00
C LEU A 197 -3.11 9.79 1.22
N ILE A 198 -2.32 9.57 0.18
CA ILE A 198 -1.05 8.86 0.28
C ILE A 198 0.13 9.79 -0.02
N THR A 199 1.20 9.66 0.75
CA THR A 199 2.40 10.48 0.53
C THR A 199 3.68 9.77 0.95
N GLY A 200 4.75 10.01 0.20
CA GLY A 200 6.13 9.66 0.58
C GLY A 200 6.88 10.81 1.25
N LEU A 201 6.23 11.96 1.48
CA LEU A 201 6.85 13.11 2.12
C LEU A 201 7.15 12.84 3.61
N SER A 202 8.24 13.40 4.10
CA SER A 202 8.55 13.37 5.53
C SER A 202 7.58 14.25 6.32
N MET A 203 7.20 13.81 7.53
CA MET A 203 6.42 14.63 8.47
C MET A 203 7.15 15.93 8.90
N THR A 204 8.44 16.03 8.64
CA THR A 204 9.23 17.27 8.87
C THR A 204 9.20 18.21 7.67
N ASP A 205 8.64 17.81 6.53
CA ASP A 205 8.46 18.64 5.35
C ASP A 205 7.19 19.49 5.47
N ILE A 206 7.28 20.75 5.14
CA ILE A 206 6.13 21.68 5.16
C ILE A 206 5.03 21.25 4.17
N ASN A 207 5.41 20.65 3.03
CA ASN A 207 4.47 20.20 2.01
C ASN A 207 3.62 19.01 2.49
N PHE A 208 4.12 18.21 3.45
CA PHE A 208 3.34 17.17 4.12
C PHE A 208 2.11 17.79 4.82
N TRP A 209 2.31 18.82 5.63
CA TRP A 209 1.25 19.50 6.37
C TRP A 209 0.32 20.28 5.46
N LYS A 210 0.86 20.87 4.40
CA LYS A 210 0.07 21.53 3.36
C LYS A 210 -0.87 20.54 2.69
N PHE A 211 -0.36 19.38 2.24
CA PHE A 211 -1.15 18.31 1.64
C PHE A 211 -2.24 17.79 2.60
N LEU A 212 -1.90 17.50 3.87
CA LEU A 212 -2.85 17.09 4.88
C LEU A 212 -4.00 18.08 5.03
N LYS A 213 -3.68 19.38 5.12
CA LYS A 213 -4.67 20.44 5.33
C LYS A 213 -5.53 20.68 4.10
N GLU A 214 -4.94 20.81 2.92
CA GLU A 214 -5.63 21.06 1.64
C GLU A 214 -6.57 19.91 1.28
N GLN A 215 -6.12 18.68 1.52
CA GLN A 215 -6.90 17.47 1.26
C GLN A 215 -7.87 17.13 2.40
N ARG A 216 -7.94 17.94 3.45
CA ARG A 216 -8.88 17.77 4.58
C ARG A 216 -8.79 16.36 5.19
N ALA A 217 -7.56 15.93 5.52
CA ALA A 217 -7.36 14.62 6.14
C ALA A 217 -8.18 14.48 7.42
N THR A 218 -8.91 13.36 7.57
CA THR A 218 -9.78 13.09 8.73
C THR A 218 -9.11 12.20 9.76
N SER A 219 -8.15 11.38 9.34
CA SER A 219 -7.44 10.48 10.22
C SER A 219 -5.96 10.33 9.86
N PHE A 220 -5.18 9.95 10.86
CA PHE A 220 -3.78 9.65 10.72
C PHE A 220 -3.44 8.39 11.54
N THR A 221 -2.79 7.43 10.89
CA THR A 221 -2.29 6.23 11.56
C THR A 221 -0.77 6.23 11.56
N GLY A 222 -0.17 6.07 12.74
CA GLY A 222 1.28 6.05 12.90
C GLY A 222 1.81 4.92 13.77
N VAL A 223 3.11 4.78 13.79
CA VAL A 223 3.86 3.98 14.76
C VAL A 223 4.34 4.87 15.90
N PRO A 224 4.83 4.34 17.03
CA PRO A 224 5.29 5.18 18.16
C PRO A 224 6.26 6.29 17.74
N TYR A 225 7.16 6.01 16.80
CA TYR A 225 8.08 7.01 16.26
C TYR A 225 7.37 8.17 15.54
N SER A 226 6.28 7.89 14.84
CA SER A 226 5.46 8.94 14.19
C SER A 226 4.93 9.93 15.23
N PHE A 227 4.46 9.45 16.38
CA PHE A 227 3.97 10.29 17.48
C PHE A 227 5.08 11.09 18.18
N GLN A 228 6.31 10.56 18.24
CA GLN A 228 7.47 11.34 18.68
C GLN A 228 7.72 12.53 17.74
N ILE A 229 7.66 12.32 16.41
CA ILE A 229 7.77 13.40 15.43
C ILE A 229 6.63 14.41 15.58
N LEU A 230 5.36 13.97 15.71
CA LEU A 230 4.22 14.84 15.95
C LEU A 230 4.44 15.74 17.17
N ASN A 231 4.93 15.17 18.28
CA ASN A 231 5.24 15.92 19.49
C ASN A 231 6.36 16.96 19.27
N LEU A 232 7.44 16.59 18.55
CA LEU A 232 8.53 17.51 18.19
C LEU A 232 8.05 18.65 17.30
N MET A 233 7.15 18.37 16.36
CA MET A 233 6.53 19.35 15.45
C MET A 233 5.49 20.23 16.13
N ARG A 234 5.26 20.07 17.46
CA ARG A 234 4.25 20.82 18.22
C ARG A 234 2.85 20.65 17.65
N PHE A 235 2.49 19.42 17.31
CA PHE A 235 1.21 19.03 16.69
C PHE A 235 0.00 19.72 17.29
N PHE A 236 -0.13 19.78 18.63
CA PHE A 236 -1.27 20.40 19.34
C PHE A 236 -1.39 21.94 19.15
N ARG A 237 -0.43 22.57 18.46
CA ARG A 237 -0.49 23.98 18.09
C ARG A 237 -0.90 24.20 16.64
N MET A 238 -1.09 23.11 15.89
CA MET A 238 -1.48 23.16 14.50
C MET A 238 -3.00 23.30 14.37
N ASP A 239 -3.44 24.12 13.42
CA ASP A 239 -4.85 24.23 13.04
C ASP A 239 -5.16 23.18 11.98
N LEU A 240 -5.75 22.05 12.40
CA LEU A 240 -6.11 20.90 11.57
C LEU A 240 -7.59 20.50 11.83
N PRO A 241 -8.54 21.35 11.38
CA PRO A 241 -9.95 21.26 11.80
C PRO A 241 -10.69 20.01 11.33
N HIS A 242 -10.12 19.28 10.34
CA HIS A 242 -10.72 18.08 9.80
C HIS A 242 -10.13 16.79 10.38
N LEU A 243 -9.02 16.87 11.12
CA LEU A 243 -8.34 15.70 11.67
C LEU A 243 -9.01 15.27 12.97
N GLU A 244 -9.80 14.21 12.90
CA GLU A 244 -10.68 13.74 13.99
C GLU A 244 -10.13 12.52 14.72
N LEU A 245 -9.31 11.68 14.02
CA LEU A 245 -8.85 10.41 14.55
C LEU A 245 -7.34 10.24 14.40
N LEU A 246 -6.68 9.93 15.52
CA LEU A 246 -5.29 9.47 15.55
C LEU A 246 -5.25 8.03 16.04
N THR A 247 -4.63 7.14 15.26
CA THR A 247 -4.47 5.74 15.67
C THR A 247 -3.01 5.34 15.70
N GLN A 248 -2.67 4.43 16.61
CA GLN A 248 -1.31 3.96 16.81
C GLN A 248 -1.26 2.44 16.76
N GLY A 249 -0.22 1.91 16.11
CA GLY A 249 0.08 0.48 16.07
C GLY A 249 1.56 0.19 15.89
N GLY A 250 1.90 -1.08 15.72
CA GLY A 250 3.26 -1.51 15.38
C GLY A 250 4.28 -1.52 16.53
N GLY A 251 3.90 -1.08 17.73
CA GLY A 251 4.79 -1.09 18.89
C GLY A 251 4.17 -0.45 20.13
N LYS A 252 4.86 -0.57 21.26
CA LYS A 252 4.42 0.05 22.53
C LYS A 252 4.82 1.54 22.52
N MET A 253 3.83 2.42 22.66
CA MET A 253 4.06 3.85 22.84
C MET A 253 4.60 4.12 24.25
N PRO A 254 5.62 5.01 24.45
CA PRO A 254 6.03 5.48 25.76
C PRO A 254 4.84 6.08 26.52
N THR A 255 4.74 5.81 27.82
CA THR A 255 3.57 6.19 28.64
C THR A 255 3.31 7.69 28.65
N ASP A 256 4.38 8.49 28.78
CA ASP A 256 4.32 9.95 28.77
C ASP A 256 3.81 10.51 27.42
N LEU A 257 4.21 9.88 26.34
CA LEU A 257 3.75 10.24 24.98
C LEU A 257 2.29 9.82 24.80
N ASN A 258 1.93 8.63 25.25
CA ASN A 258 0.55 8.14 25.17
C ASN A 258 -0.41 9.07 25.89
N LEU A 259 -0.07 9.49 27.12
CA LEU A 259 -0.90 10.42 27.92
C LEU A 259 -1.07 11.81 27.28
N LYS A 260 -0.15 12.20 26.37
CA LYS A 260 -0.29 13.48 25.63
C LYS A 260 -1.27 13.40 24.48
N PHE A 261 -1.44 12.20 23.89
CA PHE A 261 -2.26 12.00 22.70
C PHE A 261 -3.59 11.30 22.99
N ALA A 262 -3.80 10.83 24.23
CA ALA A 262 -5.06 10.31 24.73
C ALA A 262 -5.98 11.46 25.19
#